data_1ad9b74782a00b6b12c04fbb7c8b1b21
#
_entry.id   1ad9b74782a00b6b12c04fbb7c8b1b21
#
_cell.length_a   1.000
_cell.length_b   1.000
_cell.length_c   1.000
_cell.angle_alpha   90.00
_cell.angle_beta   90.00
_cell.angle_gamma   90.00
#
_symmetry.space_group_name_H-M   'P 1'
#
loop_
_entity.id
_entity.type
_entity.pdbx_description
1 polymer ?
#
loop_
_entity_poly.entity_id
_entity_poly.type
_entity_poly.pdbx_seq_one_letter_code
_entity_poly.pdbx_strand_id
1 'polypeptide(L)'
;MFGRAALVLGSVLVTLFLLEVGCRLWRGPAALLDWSNIILAERQATLNAGAGRLKRDSDLGFVLRPGFSAEGVTYDLHGHRLTPAPAGTVLAEPPVLVVGDSYAHGDEVSDGETWAALLQPLIGRRTVNAGVSGYGLDQSVLRAEQQVREVKPAALVLVFIADNLRRAEMKRVWGAEKPYFEPAGETLALRNVPVPPSPAPSATLDLWQRLFGWSVLVDTILRHKGWQYEWSIDHARVLTRGAGAAMACPMLKRLAGLGVPTLVVAEYDPYVWKDADYAREQRRLSRTVLDCARAAGLGALDLFEAIDEGVTRDGYGAMFRTSHPGPLGHRIAAERIAAALKDGYMPPR
;
A
#
# COMPACT_ATOMS: atom_id res chain seq x y z
N MET A 1 -5.14 37.24 -41.62
CA MET A 1 -4.97 36.66 -40.26
C MET A 1 -5.24 35.17 -40.21
N PHE A 2 -6.27 34.63 -40.86
CA PHE A 2 -6.65 33.18 -40.84
C PHE A 2 -5.54 32.24 -41.33
N GLY A 3 -4.79 32.58 -42.38
CA GLY A 3 -3.74 31.67 -42.91
C GLY A 3 -2.53 31.46 -41.96
N ARG A 4 -2.13 32.48 -41.18
CA ARG A 4 -1.05 32.33 -40.20
C ARG A 4 -1.49 31.48 -39.00
N ALA A 5 -2.73 31.63 -38.52
CA ALA A 5 -3.28 30.84 -37.44
C ALA A 5 -3.40 29.37 -37.87
N ALA A 6 -3.86 29.09 -39.10
CA ALA A 6 -3.93 27.73 -39.61
C ALA A 6 -2.56 27.07 -39.78
N LEU A 7 -1.52 27.81 -40.21
CA LEU A 7 -0.16 27.30 -40.28
C LEU A 7 0.42 26.98 -38.91
N VAL A 8 0.19 27.84 -37.90
CA VAL A 8 0.63 27.59 -36.52
C VAL A 8 -0.07 26.35 -35.96
N LEU A 9 -1.37 26.27 -36.12
CA LEU A 9 -2.13 25.09 -35.65
C LEU A 9 -1.66 23.80 -36.34
N GLY A 10 -1.47 23.84 -37.65
CA GLY A 10 -0.96 22.71 -38.42
C GLY A 10 0.44 22.26 -37.94
N SER A 11 1.36 23.20 -37.73
CA SER A 11 2.71 22.89 -37.24
C SER A 11 2.68 22.25 -35.82
N VAL A 12 1.82 22.77 -34.93
CA VAL A 12 1.65 22.19 -33.58
C VAL A 12 1.13 20.77 -33.66
N LEU A 13 0.10 20.51 -34.47
CA LEU A 13 -0.45 19.15 -34.64
C LEU A 13 0.58 18.17 -35.20
N VAL A 14 1.35 18.58 -36.21
CA VAL A 14 2.43 17.76 -36.78
C VAL A 14 3.51 17.48 -35.73
N THR A 15 3.90 18.48 -34.95
CA THR A 15 4.89 18.30 -33.87
C THR A 15 4.39 17.32 -32.81
N LEU A 16 3.14 17.46 -32.34
CA LEU A 16 2.55 16.55 -31.35
C LEU A 16 2.45 15.12 -31.90
N PHE A 17 2.10 14.96 -33.19
CA PHE A 17 2.06 13.66 -33.83
C PHE A 17 3.46 13.00 -33.90
N LEU A 18 4.48 13.76 -34.27
CA LEU A 18 5.86 13.26 -34.31
C LEU A 18 6.37 12.87 -32.92
N LEU A 19 6.04 13.66 -31.90
CA LEU A 19 6.35 13.31 -30.49
C LEU A 19 5.63 12.05 -30.05
N GLU A 20 4.34 11.89 -30.37
CA GLU A 20 3.58 10.68 -30.09
C GLU A 20 4.24 9.43 -30.73
N VAL A 21 4.58 9.52 -32.03
CA VAL A 21 5.29 8.45 -32.76
C VAL A 21 6.64 8.16 -32.10
N GLY A 22 7.39 9.18 -31.74
CA GLY A 22 8.67 9.03 -31.03
C GLY A 22 8.54 8.33 -29.68
N CYS A 23 7.56 8.70 -28.87
CA CYS A 23 7.27 8.03 -27.59
C CYS A 23 6.85 6.58 -27.79
N ARG A 24 6.05 6.29 -28.83
CA ARG A 24 5.65 4.91 -29.17
C ARG A 24 6.83 4.05 -29.59
N LEU A 25 7.70 4.57 -30.45
CA LEU A 25 8.94 3.90 -30.84
C LEU A 25 9.85 3.60 -29.65
N TRP A 26 9.98 4.56 -28.73
CA TRP A 26 10.74 4.39 -27.50
C TRP A 26 10.16 3.30 -26.60
N ARG A 27 8.82 3.21 -26.51
CA ARG A 27 8.10 2.15 -25.76
C ARG A 27 8.22 0.75 -26.43
N GLY A 28 8.53 0.71 -27.70
CA GLY A 28 8.74 -0.51 -28.48
C GLY A 28 7.86 -0.59 -29.75
N PRO A 29 8.27 -1.38 -30.77
CA PRO A 29 7.60 -1.43 -32.07
C PRO A 29 6.11 -1.80 -32.01
N ALA A 30 5.71 -2.67 -31.09
CA ALA A 30 4.32 -3.09 -30.91
C ALA A 30 3.41 -1.89 -30.53
N ALA A 31 3.93 -0.90 -29.83
CA ALA A 31 3.16 0.28 -29.43
C ALA A 31 2.77 1.17 -30.61
N LEU A 32 3.44 1.08 -31.76
CA LEU A 32 3.05 1.80 -32.99
C LEU A 32 1.69 1.36 -33.54
N LEU A 33 1.33 0.10 -33.34
CA LEU A 33 0.10 -0.50 -33.86
C LEU A 33 -1.02 -0.55 -32.82
N ASP A 34 -0.67 -0.40 -31.54
CA ASP A 34 -1.65 -0.43 -30.44
C ASP A 34 -2.13 0.97 -30.09
N TRP A 35 -3.32 1.33 -30.58
CA TRP A 35 -4.02 2.58 -30.30
C TRP A 35 -5.17 2.39 -29.31
N SER A 36 -5.17 1.30 -28.56
CA SER A 36 -6.13 1.06 -27.49
C SER A 36 -5.98 2.10 -26.37
N ASN A 37 -7.04 2.28 -25.58
CA ASN A 37 -6.96 3.15 -24.42
C ASN A 37 -6.10 2.50 -23.33
N ILE A 38 -4.93 3.08 -23.08
CA ILE A 38 -3.90 2.61 -22.13
C ILE A 38 -4.49 2.52 -20.72
N ILE A 39 -5.32 3.49 -20.35
CA ILE A 39 -5.94 3.57 -19.01
C ILE A 39 -6.84 2.37 -18.77
N LEU A 40 -7.68 2.01 -19.75
CA LEU A 40 -8.57 0.85 -19.64
C LEU A 40 -7.77 -0.45 -19.52
N ALA A 41 -6.71 -0.60 -20.31
CA ALA A 41 -5.86 -1.77 -20.26
C ALA A 41 -5.17 -1.91 -18.88
N GLU A 42 -4.62 -0.83 -18.33
CA GLU A 42 -3.98 -0.83 -17.01
C GLU A 42 -4.98 -1.11 -15.88
N ARG A 43 -6.16 -0.50 -15.91
CA ARG A 43 -7.21 -0.75 -14.92
C ARG A 43 -7.70 -2.18 -14.96
N GLN A 44 -7.89 -2.73 -16.15
CA GLN A 44 -8.29 -4.13 -16.29
C GLN A 44 -7.20 -5.09 -15.82
N ALA A 45 -5.93 -4.82 -16.13
CA ALA A 45 -4.80 -5.61 -15.64
C ALA A 45 -4.71 -5.59 -14.10
N THR A 46 -4.93 -4.42 -13.49
CA THR A 46 -4.94 -4.28 -12.02
C THR A 46 -6.09 -5.08 -11.38
N LEU A 47 -7.29 -5.03 -11.96
CA LEU A 47 -8.43 -5.82 -11.48
C LEU A 47 -8.17 -7.32 -11.61
N ASN A 48 -7.57 -7.75 -12.72
CA ASN A 48 -7.22 -9.15 -12.95
C ASN A 48 -6.15 -9.64 -11.97
N ALA A 49 -5.15 -8.81 -11.65
CA ALA A 49 -4.10 -9.15 -10.68
C ALA A 49 -4.67 -9.38 -9.26
N GLY A 50 -5.71 -8.63 -8.88
CA GLY A 50 -6.43 -8.82 -7.61
C GLY A 50 -7.53 -9.89 -7.67
N ALA A 51 -7.81 -10.45 -8.87
CA ALA A 51 -8.91 -11.38 -9.06
C ALA A 51 -8.76 -12.66 -8.22
N GLY A 52 -9.81 -12.96 -7.47
CA GLY A 52 -9.83 -14.14 -6.61
C GLY A 52 -9.23 -13.95 -5.22
N ARG A 53 -8.29 -13.04 -5.01
CA ARG A 53 -7.63 -12.80 -3.71
C ARG A 53 -8.47 -11.94 -2.76
N LEU A 54 -9.23 -11.03 -3.31
CA LEU A 54 -10.02 -10.05 -2.55
C LEU A 54 -11.52 -10.32 -2.70
N LYS A 55 -12.29 -9.93 -1.70
CA LYS A 55 -13.75 -9.80 -1.76
C LYS A 55 -14.16 -8.41 -1.31
N ARG A 56 -15.31 -7.93 -1.81
CA ARG A 56 -15.92 -6.67 -1.37
C ARG A 56 -16.33 -6.75 0.10
N ASP A 57 -16.17 -5.65 0.80
CA ASP A 57 -16.58 -5.46 2.19
C ASP A 57 -17.27 -4.09 2.35
N SER A 58 -18.38 -4.03 3.12
CA SER A 58 -19.18 -2.80 3.28
C SER A 58 -18.53 -1.76 4.16
N ASP A 59 -17.60 -2.16 5.03
CA ASP A 59 -16.98 -1.27 6.01
C ASP A 59 -15.57 -0.86 5.60
N LEU A 60 -14.85 -1.77 4.95
CA LEU A 60 -13.44 -1.58 4.56
C LEU A 60 -13.24 -1.43 3.04
N GLY A 61 -14.30 -1.60 2.22
CA GLY A 61 -14.24 -1.61 0.77
C GLY A 61 -13.89 -2.98 0.21
N PHE A 62 -12.77 -3.53 0.63
CA PHE A 62 -12.31 -4.86 0.27
C PHE A 62 -11.49 -5.49 1.41
N VAL A 63 -11.55 -6.82 1.49
CA VAL A 63 -10.80 -7.65 2.44
C VAL A 63 -10.28 -8.90 1.73
N LEU A 64 -9.37 -9.62 2.35
CA LEU A 64 -8.89 -10.91 1.84
C LEU A 64 -10.04 -11.91 1.77
N ARG A 65 -10.07 -12.72 0.70
CA ARG A 65 -11.12 -13.75 0.50
C ARG A 65 -10.85 -14.98 1.38
N PRO A 66 -11.73 -15.32 2.33
CA PRO A 66 -11.56 -16.52 3.14
C PRO A 66 -11.39 -17.79 2.30
N GLY A 67 -10.46 -18.67 2.72
CA GLY A 67 -10.20 -19.93 2.06
C GLY A 67 -9.48 -19.84 0.70
N PHE A 68 -8.99 -18.67 0.31
CA PHE A 68 -8.16 -18.55 -0.91
C PHE A 68 -6.83 -19.30 -0.71
N SER A 69 -6.38 -20.00 -1.77
CA SER A 69 -5.05 -20.63 -1.80
C SER A 69 -4.54 -20.69 -3.24
N ALA A 70 -3.46 -20.00 -3.52
CA ALA A 70 -2.76 -20.05 -4.80
C ALA A 70 -1.33 -19.51 -4.66
N GLU A 71 -0.38 -20.05 -5.43
CA GLU A 71 0.98 -19.53 -5.59
C GLU A 71 1.75 -19.31 -4.26
N GLY A 72 1.54 -20.18 -3.26
CA GLY A 72 2.19 -20.07 -1.95
C GLY A 72 1.58 -19.00 -1.03
N VAL A 73 0.43 -18.46 -1.41
CA VAL A 73 -0.38 -17.51 -0.62
C VAL A 73 -1.68 -18.20 -0.22
N THR A 74 -1.94 -18.31 1.09
CA THR A 74 -3.13 -18.95 1.63
C THR A 74 -3.79 -18.04 2.66
N TYR A 75 -5.12 -17.94 2.62
CA TYR A 75 -5.91 -17.25 3.63
C TYR A 75 -6.77 -18.24 4.41
N ASP A 76 -6.87 -18.03 5.71
CA ASP A 76 -7.73 -18.83 6.57
C ASP A 76 -9.24 -18.52 6.35
N LEU A 77 -10.11 -19.16 7.12
CA LEU A 77 -11.55 -18.95 7.03
C LEU A 77 -12.02 -17.58 7.54
N HIS A 78 -11.15 -16.82 8.22
CA HIS A 78 -11.39 -15.45 8.67
C HIS A 78 -10.84 -14.39 7.68
N GLY A 79 -10.13 -14.85 6.63
CA GLY A 79 -9.46 -13.95 5.68
C GLY A 79 -8.19 -13.33 6.26
N HIS A 80 -7.43 -14.11 7.05
CA HIS A 80 -6.08 -13.75 7.46
C HIS A 80 -5.08 -14.55 6.63
N ARG A 81 -3.93 -13.96 6.32
CA ARG A 81 -2.86 -14.70 5.67
C ARG A 81 -2.29 -15.74 6.63
N LEU A 82 -2.09 -16.97 6.16
CA LEU A 82 -1.49 -18.01 6.98
C LEU A 82 -0.06 -17.64 7.38
N THR A 83 0.26 -17.93 8.62
CA THR A 83 1.58 -17.77 9.22
C THR A 83 2.02 -19.12 9.79
N PRO A 84 2.49 -20.05 8.93
CA PRO A 84 2.90 -21.37 9.40
C PRO A 84 4.09 -21.26 10.35
N ALA A 85 4.03 -21.96 11.49
CA ALA A 85 5.15 -22.10 12.39
C ALA A 85 5.97 -23.36 12.05
N PRO A 86 7.27 -23.42 12.40
CA PRO A 86 8.05 -24.63 12.30
C PRO A 86 7.40 -25.78 13.08
N ALA A 87 7.50 -27.01 12.55
CA ALA A 87 6.94 -28.19 13.20
C ALA A 87 7.46 -28.37 14.64
N GLY A 88 6.56 -28.69 15.56
CA GLY A 88 6.89 -28.85 16.99
C GLY A 88 7.03 -27.55 17.78
N THR A 89 6.85 -26.40 17.17
CA THR A 89 6.88 -25.11 17.88
C THR A 89 5.62 -24.93 18.72
N VAL A 90 5.79 -24.76 20.04
CA VAL A 90 4.70 -24.39 20.96
C VAL A 90 4.64 -22.87 21.02
N LEU A 91 3.51 -22.30 20.63
CA LEU A 91 3.29 -20.86 20.59
C LEU A 91 2.28 -20.44 21.67
N ALA A 92 2.59 -19.35 22.38
CA ALA A 92 1.71 -18.80 23.40
C ALA A 92 0.51 -18.07 22.78
N GLU A 93 -0.59 -18.01 23.55
CA GLU A 93 -1.80 -17.20 23.31
C GLU A 93 -1.93 -16.12 24.42
N PRO A 94 -2.65 -15.02 24.21
CA PRO A 94 -3.26 -14.60 22.95
C PRO A 94 -2.22 -14.17 21.91
N PRO A 95 -2.59 -14.14 20.60
CA PRO A 95 -1.64 -13.88 19.52
C PRO A 95 -1.17 -12.42 19.44
N VAL A 96 -0.15 -12.18 18.63
CA VAL A 96 0.16 -10.83 18.10
C VAL A 96 -0.65 -10.62 16.82
N LEU A 97 -1.45 -9.55 16.78
CA LEU A 97 -2.19 -9.15 15.58
C LEU A 97 -1.30 -8.26 14.70
N VAL A 98 -1.32 -8.53 13.40
CA VAL A 98 -0.62 -7.75 12.38
C VAL A 98 -1.65 -7.09 11.47
N VAL A 99 -1.54 -5.78 11.26
CA VAL A 99 -2.35 -5.01 10.30
C VAL A 99 -1.46 -4.09 9.47
N GLY A 100 -1.92 -3.69 8.31
CA GLY A 100 -1.22 -2.82 7.38
C GLY A 100 -1.59 -3.13 5.94
N ASP A 101 -0.71 -2.76 5.03
CA ASP A 101 -0.86 -2.96 3.58
C ASP A 101 -0.15 -4.24 3.08
N SER A 102 0.35 -4.19 1.83
CA SER A 102 1.09 -5.29 1.20
C SER A 102 2.39 -5.66 1.94
N TYR A 103 3.00 -4.74 2.67
CA TYR A 103 4.19 -4.99 3.49
C TYR A 103 3.86 -5.79 4.76
N ALA A 104 2.72 -5.52 5.37
CA ALA A 104 2.19 -6.36 6.45
C ALA A 104 1.71 -7.72 5.93
N HIS A 105 0.99 -7.72 4.80
CA HIS A 105 0.53 -8.95 4.13
C HIS A 105 1.71 -9.84 3.73
N GLY A 106 2.81 -9.27 3.26
CA GLY A 106 3.98 -9.98 2.74
C GLY A 106 3.81 -10.38 1.28
N ASP A 107 3.53 -9.40 0.40
CA ASP A 107 3.44 -9.65 -1.04
C ASP A 107 4.78 -10.13 -1.61
N GLU A 108 4.73 -10.90 -2.70
CA GLU A 108 5.87 -11.45 -3.44
C GLU A 108 6.72 -12.51 -2.71
N VAL A 109 6.25 -13.00 -1.53
CA VAL A 109 6.85 -14.15 -0.82
C VAL A 109 5.78 -15.18 -0.42
N SER A 110 6.20 -16.42 -0.16
CA SER A 110 5.29 -17.48 0.31
C SER A 110 4.91 -17.30 1.78
N ASP A 111 3.87 -18.02 2.24
CA ASP A 111 3.31 -17.92 3.60
C ASP A 111 4.38 -18.05 4.69
N GLY A 112 5.28 -19.03 4.57
CA GLY A 112 6.36 -19.28 5.52
C GLY A 112 7.52 -18.29 5.48
N GLU A 113 7.62 -17.47 4.44
CA GLU A 113 8.70 -16.48 4.25
C GLU A 113 8.30 -15.08 4.73
N THR A 114 7.00 -14.87 5.06
CA THR A 114 6.55 -13.57 5.57
C THR A 114 7.19 -13.25 6.91
N TRP A 115 7.51 -12.00 7.17
CA TRP A 115 8.04 -11.59 8.47
C TRP A 115 7.09 -11.97 9.62
N ALA A 116 5.77 -11.96 9.39
CA ALA A 116 4.78 -12.36 10.39
C ALA A 116 4.89 -13.85 10.76
N ALA A 117 5.17 -14.75 9.80
CA ALA A 117 5.45 -16.15 10.07
C ALA A 117 6.80 -16.33 10.79
N LEU A 118 7.85 -15.64 10.30
CA LEU A 118 9.20 -15.69 10.88
C LEU A 118 9.26 -15.09 12.29
N LEU A 119 8.37 -14.17 12.63
CA LEU A 119 8.27 -13.54 13.95
C LEU A 119 7.89 -14.54 15.04
N GLN A 120 7.02 -15.50 14.76
CA GLN A 120 6.46 -16.43 15.75
C GLN A 120 7.51 -17.17 16.60
N PRO A 121 8.48 -17.88 16.01
CA PRO A 121 9.51 -18.54 16.78
C PRO A 121 10.41 -17.57 17.55
N LEU A 122 10.63 -16.36 17.03
CA LEU A 122 11.46 -15.35 17.68
C LEU A 122 10.82 -14.83 18.98
N ILE A 123 9.51 -14.67 19.01
CA ILE A 123 8.79 -14.18 20.20
C ILE A 123 8.12 -15.29 21.00
N GLY A 124 8.06 -16.53 20.46
CA GLY A 124 7.41 -17.67 21.08
C GLY A 124 5.90 -17.49 21.23
N ARG A 125 5.26 -16.75 20.32
CA ARG A 125 3.83 -16.43 20.36
C ARG A 125 3.25 -16.48 18.96
N ARG A 126 1.99 -16.93 18.83
CA ARG A 126 1.29 -16.97 17.54
C ARG A 126 1.10 -15.55 16.97
N THR A 127 1.15 -15.42 15.64
CA THR A 127 0.77 -14.20 14.92
C THR A 127 -0.51 -14.43 14.12
N VAL A 128 -1.34 -13.40 14.00
CA VAL A 128 -2.49 -13.33 13.09
C VAL A 128 -2.23 -12.21 12.10
N ASN A 129 -2.00 -12.57 10.84
CA ASN A 129 -1.69 -11.60 9.79
C ASN A 129 -2.97 -11.15 9.07
N ALA A 130 -3.50 -10.01 9.48
CA ALA A 130 -4.67 -9.34 8.90
C ALA A 130 -4.31 -8.19 7.94
N GLY A 131 -3.06 -8.10 7.48
CA GLY A 131 -2.60 -7.14 6.47
C GLY A 131 -3.31 -7.36 5.13
N VAL A 132 -3.62 -6.27 4.42
CA VAL A 132 -4.35 -6.31 3.14
C VAL A 132 -3.67 -5.42 2.13
N SER A 133 -3.19 -6.02 1.03
CA SER A 133 -2.52 -5.28 -0.04
C SER A 133 -3.36 -4.11 -0.53
N GLY A 134 -2.74 -2.94 -0.63
CA GLY A 134 -3.41 -1.74 -1.12
C GLY A 134 -4.07 -0.84 -0.08
N TYR A 135 -4.11 -1.24 1.17
CA TYR A 135 -4.69 -0.40 2.22
C TYR A 135 -3.93 0.93 2.38
N GLY A 136 -4.67 1.99 2.68
CA GLY A 136 -4.14 3.22 3.26
C GLY A 136 -4.03 3.11 4.78
N LEU A 137 -3.42 4.11 5.41
CA LEU A 137 -3.31 4.16 6.87
C LEU A 137 -4.70 4.16 7.54
N ASP A 138 -5.68 4.83 6.94
CA ASP A 138 -7.08 4.87 7.36
C ASP A 138 -7.72 3.47 7.41
N GLN A 139 -7.59 2.69 6.35
CA GLN A 139 -8.13 1.32 6.31
C GLN A 139 -7.39 0.39 7.28
N SER A 140 -6.07 0.57 7.44
CA SER A 140 -5.27 -0.21 8.40
C SER A 140 -5.72 0.04 9.84
N VAL A 141 -6.04 1.29 10.20
CA VAL A 141 -6.60 1.63 11.51
C VAL A 141 -8.01 1.05 11.70
N LEU A 142 -8.89 1.19 10.71
CA LEU A 142 -10.24 0.59 10.76
C LEU A 142 -10.18 -0.94 10.85
N ARG A 143 -9.26 -1.58 10.13
CA ARG A 143 -9.04 -3.03 10.21
C ARG A 143 -8.56 -3.44 11.61
N ALA A 144 -7.65 -2.67 12.21
CA ALA A 144 -7.21 -2.90 13.58
C ALA A 144 -8.39 -2.84 14.56
N GLU A 145 -9.27 -1.84 14.44
CA GLU A 145 -10.45 -1.69 15.30
C GLU A 145 -11.41 -2.87 15.21
N GLN A 146 -11.60 -3.45 14.02
CA GLN A 146 -12.40 -4.66 13.85
C GLN A 146 -11.70 -5.87 14.46
N GLN A 147 -10.43 -6.09 14.07
CA GLN A 147 -9.71 -7.31 14.40
C GLN A 147 -9.30 -7.42 15.86
N VAL A 148 -9.03 -6.30 16.55
CA VAL A 148 -8.77 -6.30 18.00
C VAL A 148 -9.95 -6.87 18.77
N ARG A 149 -11.19 -6.56 18.37
CA ARG A 149 -12.41 -7.08 19.01
C ARG A 149 -12.60 -8.58 18.79
N GLU A 150 -12.25 -9.07 17.61
CA GLU A 150 -12.42 -10.48 17.22
C GLU A 150 -11.30 -11.36 17.77
N VAL A 151 -10.05 -10.93 17.58
CA VAL A 151 -8.83 -11.70 17.90
C VAL A 151 -8.42 -11.57 19.36
N LYS A 152 -8.73 -10.44 20.02
CA LYS A 152 -8.31 -10.10 21.39
C LYS A 152 -6.80 -10.33 21.60
N PRO A 153 -5.95 -9.65 20.83
CA PRO A 153 -4.52 -9.93 20.79
C PRO A 153 -3.79 -9.48 22.04
N ALA A 154 -2.64 -10.08 22.32
CA ALA A 154 -1.71 -9.63 23.36
C ALA A 154 -1.00 -8.34 22.99
N ALA A 155 -0.73 -8.15 21.69
CA ALA A 155 -0.12 -6.96 21.12
C ALA A 155 -0.58 -6.77 19.68
N LEU A 156 -0.46 -5.54 19.17
CA LEU A 156 -0.77 -5.14 17.81
C LEU A 156 0.50 -4.61 17.13
N VAL A 157 0.75 -5.04 15.90
CA VAL A 157 1.78 -4.46 15.03
C VAL A 157 1.09 -3.84 13.83
N LEU A 158 1.19 -2.52 13.66
CA LEU A 158 0.76 -1.81 12.46
C LEU A 158 1.97 -1.49 11.62
N VAL A 159 2.03 -2.05 10.41
CA VAL A 159 3.07 -1.77 9.43
C VAL A 159 2.54 -0.82 8.37
N PHE A 160 3.34 0.16 7.99
CA PHE A 160 3.00 1.13 6.95
C PHE A 160 4.23 1.51 6.11
N ILE A 161 3.96 1.97 4.89
CA ILE A 161 4.88 2.75 4.05
C ILE A 161 4.31 4.16 3.87
N ALA A 162 5.14 5.13 3.50
CA ALA A 162 4.69 6.52 3.35
C ALA A 162 3.55 6.68 2.31
N ASP A 163 3.45 5.79 1.32
CA ASP A 163 2.35 5.79 0.35
C ASP A 163 0.97 5.53 0.97
N ASN A 164 0.90 4.91 2.15
CA ASN A 164 -0.37 4.73 2.88
C ASN A 164 -1.01 6.05 3.29
N LEU A 165 -0.21 7.12 3.47
CA LEU A 165 -0.71 8.46 3.72
C LEU A 165 -1.42 9.03 2.48
N ARG A 166 -0.83 8.87 1.29
CA ARG A 166 -1.46 9.26 0.04
C ARG A 166 -2.75 8.48 -0.22
N ARG A 167 -2.76 7.15 0.04
CA ARG A 167 -3.95 6.32 -0.10
C ARG A 167 -5.06 6.72 0.87
N ALA A 168 -4.74 7.25 2.05
CA ALA A 168 -5.73 7.78 2.99
C ALA A 168 -6.47 9.04 2.48
N GLU A 169 -5.96 9.70 1.43
CA GLU A 169 -6.61 10.84 0.78
C GLU A 169 -7.62 10.44 -0.29
N MET A 170 -7.75 9.14 -0.56
CA MET A 170 -8.54 8.59 -1.66
C MET A 170 -9.84 7.96 -1.15
N LYS A 171 -10.92 8.08 -1.94
CA LYS A 171 -12.12 7.25 -1.77
C LYS A 171 -12.10 5.99 -2.65
N ARG A 172 -11.17 5.92 -3.62
CA ARG A 172 -10.97 4.76 -4.47
C ARG A 172 -9.49 4.54 -4.74
N VAL A 173 -9.03 3.29 -4.60
CA VAL A 173 -7.65 2.87 -4.82
C VAL A 173 -7.67 1.61 -5.69
N TRP A 174 -6.93 1.62 -6.81
CA TRP A 174 -6.92 0.55 -7.81
C TRP A 174 -8.32 0.07 -8.22
N GLY A 175 -9.21 1.01 -8.49
CA GLY A 175 -10.58 0.75 -8.92
C GLY A 175 -11.54 0.28 -7.81
N ALA A 176 -11.07 0.06 -6.60
CA ALA A 176 -11.91 -0.34 -5.47
C ALA A 176 -12.31 0.87 -4.63
N GLU A 177 -13.61 1.06 -4.42
CA GLU A 177 -14.13 2.04 -3.47
C GLU A 177 -13.73 1.63 -2.03
N LYS A 178 -13.46 2.63 -1.18
CA LYS A 178 -13.03 2.42 0.20
C LYS A 178 -13.57 3.50 1.14
N PRO A 179 -13.63 3.23 2.45
CA PRO A 179 -13.86 4.28 3.43
C PRO A 179 -12.68 5.25 3.46
N TYR A 180 -12.91 6.44 3.97
CA TYR A 180 -11.86 7.42 4.24
C TYR A 180 -12.24 8.31 5.41
N PHE A 181 -11.26 8.95 6.03
CA PHE A 181 -11.49 9.95 7.07
C PHE A 181 -11.44 11.36 6.50
N GLU A 182 -12.29 12.23 7.01
CA GLU A 182 -12.21 13.68 6.84
C GLU A 182 -11.88 14.35 8.17
N PRO A 183 -11.05 15.41 8.19
CA PRO A 183 -10.86 16.23 9.37
C PRO A 183 -12.19 16.83 9.85
N ALA A 184 -12.49 16.70 11.14
CA ALA A 184 -13.68 17.25 11.79
C ALA A 184 -13.27 17.94 13.09
N GLY A 185 -12.68 19.13 12.99
CA GLY A 185 -12.02 19.80 14.11
C GLY A 185 -10.80 18.99 14.58
N GLU A 186 -10.77 18.64 15.86
CA GLU A 186 -9.71 17.80 16.46
C GLU A 186 -9.93 16.28 16.25
N THR A 187 -11.04 15.88 15.63
CA THR A 187 -11.43 14.49 15.41
C THR A 187 -11.46 14.14 13.93
N LEU A 188 -11.77 12.88 13.64
CA LEU A 188 -11.94 12.36 12.27
C LEU A 188 -13.37 11.90 12.07
N ALA A 189 -14.00 12.37 10.99
CA ALA A 189 -15.29 11.85 10.53
C ALA A 189 -15.07 10.73 9.50
N LEU A 190 -15.61 9.56 9.78
CA LEU A 190 -15.59 8.44 8.82
C LEU A 190 -16.59 8.70 7.69
N ARG A 191 -16.18 8.51 6.44
CA ARG A 191 -16.97 8.72 5.23
C ARG A 191 -17.00 7.48 4.35
N ASN A 192 -17.94 7.47 3.41
CA ASN A 192 -18.11 6.41 2.42
C ASN A 192 -18.38 5.03 3.06
N VAL A 193 -19.12 5.00 4.16
CA VAL A 193 -19.60 3.77 4.82
C VAL A 193 -21.12 3.84 4.93
N PRO A 194 -21.87 2.81 4.46
CA PRO A 194 -21.36 1.59 3.82
C PRO A 194 -20.73 1.87 2.45
N VAL A 195 -19.62 1.19 2.16
CA VAL A 195 -18.88 1.37 0.91
C VAL A 195 -19.69 0.88 -0.26
N PRO A 196 -19.96 1.72 -1.30
CA PRO A 196 -20.70 1.30 -2.48
C PRO A 196 -19.94 0.26 -3.31
N PRO A 197 -20.59 -0.47 -4.22
CA PRO A 197 -19.91 -1.27 -5.22
C PRO A 197 -18.95 -0.43 -6.06
N SER A 198 -17.78 -0.96 -6.38
CA SER A 198 -16.85 -0.30 -7.30
C SER A 198 -17.46 -0.19 -8.70
N PRO A 199 -17.36 0.97 -9.36
CA PRO A 199 -17.86 1.13 -10.72
C PRO A 199 -17.03 0.30 -11.73
N ALA A 200 -17.63 0.03 -12.90
CA ALA A 200 -16.88 -0.58 -13.99
C ALA A 200 -15.72 0.34 -14.44
N PRO A 201 -14.56 -0.18 -14.85
CA PRO A 201 -13.39 0.62 -15.25
C PRO A 201 -13.72 1.68 -16.31
N SER A 202 -14.55 1.37 -17.29
CA SER A 202 -14.99 2.29 -18.33
C SER A 202 -15.86 3.43 -17.82
N ALA A 203 -16.64 3.21 -16.75
CA ALA A 203 -17.53 4.23 -16.17
C ALA A 203 -16.75 5.29 -15.36
N THR A 204 -15.48 5.00 -15.01
CA THR A 204 -14.63 5.92 -14.24
C THR A 204 -13.81 6.86 -15.11
N LEU A 205 -13.84 6.69 -16.46
CA LEU A 205 -13.14 7.57 -17.38
C LEU A 205 -13.88 8.89 -17.57
N ASP A 206 -13.22 9.99 -17.28
CA ASP A 206 -13.67 11.33 -17.62
C ASP A 206 -13.48 11.63 -19.12
N LEU A 207 -13.93 12.83 -19.55
CA LEU A 207 -13.83 13.23 -20.96
C LEU A 207 -12.38 13.25 -21.45
N TRP A 208 -11.45 13.77 -20.64
CA TRP A 208 -10.05 13.90 -21.03
C TRP A 208 -9.34 12.55 -21.11
N GLN A 209 -9.66 11.64 -20.21
CA GLN A 209 -9.17 10.26 -20.23
C GLN A 209 -9.69 9.48 -21.44
N ARG A 210 -10.93 9.73 -21.87
CA ARG A 210 -11.48 9.13 -23.11
C ARG A 210 -10.81 9.68 -24.35
N LEU A 211 -10.53 10.99 -24.39
CA LEU A 211 -9.94 11.66 -25.55
C LEU A 211 -8.42 11.40 -25.67
N PHE A 212 -7.70 11.29 -24.56
CA PHE A 212 -6.23 11.24 -24.54
C PHE A 212 -5.64 9.98 -23.90
N GLY A 213 -6.46 9.09 -23.36
CA GLY A 213 -6.01 7.87 -22.70
C GLY A 213 -5.34 6.84 -23.63
N TRP A 214 -5.36 7.05 -24.92
CA TRP A 214 -4.63 6.29 -25.94
C TRP A 214 -3.21 6.88 -26.22
N SER A 215 -2.94 8.10 -25.80
CA SER A 215 -1.70 8.81 -26.11
C SER A 215 -0.56 8.38 -25.19
N VAL A 216 0.47 7.77 -25.78
CA VAL A 216 1.72 7.40 -25.08
C VAL A 216 2.49 8.63 -24.63
N LEU A 217 2.44 9.72 -25.40
CA LEU A 217 3.04 11.01 -25.03
C LEU A 217 2.40 11.58 -23.74
N VAL A 218 1.07 11.60 -23.68
CA VAL A 218 0.33 12.10 -22.50
C VAL A 218 0.64 11.21 -21.30
N ASP A 219 0.56 9.88 -21.43
CA ASP A 219 0.89 8.93 -20.38
C ASP A 219 2.32 9.13 -19.85
N THR A 220 3.30 9.31 -20.76
CA THR A 220 4.71 9.56 -20.40
C THR A 220 4.87 10.85 -19.58
N ILE A 221 4.22 11.94 -20.01
CA ILE A 221 4.26 13.23 -19.29
C ILE A 221 3.64 13.10 -17.90
N LEU A 222 2.49 12.44 -17.78
CA LEU A 222 1.79 12.28 -16.51
C LEU A 222 2.57 11.40 -15.54
N ARG A 223 3.21 10.34 -16.02
CA ARG A 223 4.13 9.50 -15.22
C ARG A 223 5.32 10.30 -14.72
N HIS A 224 5.94 11.08 -15.59
CA HIS A 224 7.06 11.93 -15.18
C HIS A 224 6.67 12.99 -14.12
N LYS A 225 5.40 13.44 -14.12
CA LYS A 225 4.84 14.36 -13.11
C LYS A 225 4.31 13.65 -11.85
N GLY A 226 4.33 12.33 -11.78
CA GLY A 226 3.76 11.56 -10.67
C GLY A 226 2.22 11.64 -10.58
N TRP A 227 1.52 11.91 -11.69
CA TRP A 227 0.06 12.03 -11.76
C TRP A 227 -0.63 10.78 -12.32
N GLN A 228 0.14 9.72 -12.60
CA GLN A 228 -0.37 8.45 -13.15
C GLN A 228 -1.38 7.75 -12.24
N TYR A 229 -1.27 7.96 -10.93
CA TYR A 229 -2.17 7.27 -9.97
C TYR A 229 -3.63 7.68 -10.17
N GLU A 230 -3.90 8.97 -10.25
CA GLU A 230 -5.23 9.49 -10.50
C GLU A 230 -5.62 9.39 -11.99
N TRP A 231 -4.63 9.47 -12.89
CA TRP A 231 -4.89 9.41 -14.33
C TRP A 231 -5.16 8.00 -14.82
N SER A 232 -4.25 7.06 -14.63
CA SER A 232 -4.35 5.72 -15.23
C SER A 232 -4.77 4.62 -14.28
N ILE A 233 -4.39 4.67 -13.00
CA ILE A 233 -4.56 3.54 -12.06
C ILE A 233 -5.87 3.61 -11.25
N ASP A 234 -6.80 4.45 -11.67
CA ASP A 234 -8.13 4.59 -11.05
C ASP A 234 -8.12 4.89 -9.54
N HIS A 235 -7.20 5.74 -9.11
CA HIS A 235 -7.29 6.36 -7.81
C HIS A 235 -8.20 7.58 -7.86
N ALA A 236 -9.16 7.68 -6.94
CA ALA A 236 -10.05 8.84 -6.84
C ALA A 236 -9.77 9.61 -5.57
N ARG A 237 -9.06 10.73 -5.71
CA ARG A 237 -8.72 11.63 -4.60
C ARG A 237 -9.96 12.43 -4.18
N VAL A 238 -10.15 12.57 -2.88
CA VAL A 238 -11.23 13.38 -2.27
C VAL A 238 -10.70 14.41 -1.28
N LEU A 239 -9.50 14.21 -0.76
CA LEU A 239 -8.83 15.17 0.12
C LEU A 239 -7.67 15.85 -0.62
N THR A 240 -7.25 16.99 -0.13
CA THR A 240 -6.09 17.71 -0.67
C THR A 240 -4.81 16.89 -0.48
N ARG A 241 -3.84 17.07 -1.38
CA ARG A 241 -2.51 16.43 -1.25
C ARG A 241 -1.85 16.86 0.07
N GLY A 242 -1.35 15.88 0.82
CA GLY A 242 -0.76 16.07 2.15
C GLY A 242 -1.75 15.94 3.31
N ALA A 243 -3.06 15.88 3.05
CA ALA A 243 -4.06 15.69 4.10
C ALA A 243 -3.86 14.37 4.86
N GLY A 244 -3.42 13.30 4.18
CA GLY A 244 -3.13 12.02 4.82
C GLY A 244 -2.04 12.12 5.89
N ALA A 245 -0.97 12.89 5.62
CA ALA A 245 0.06 13.15 6.62
C ALA A 245 -0.45 14.00 7.79
N ALA A 246 -1.28 15.01 7.52
CA ALA A 246 -1.89 15.83 8.57
C ALA A 246 -2.85 15.02 9.47
N MET A 247 -3.49 13.98 8.92
CA MET A 247 -4.38 13.08 9.67
C MET A 247 -3.66 11.95 10.41
N ALA A 248 -2.35 11.77 10.23
CA ALA A 248 -1.62 10.66 10.86
C ALA A 248 -1.77 10.65 12.39
N CYS A 249 -1.58 11.78 13.05
CA CYS A 249 -1.70 11.86 14.51
C CYS A 249 -3.12 11.53 15.03
N PRO A 250 -4.21 12.11 14.51
CA PRO A 250 -5.56 11.68 14.87
C PRO A 250 -5.84 10.19 14.62
N MET A 251 -5.35 9.62 13.50
CA MET A 251 -5.50 8.18 13.22
C MET A 251 -4.76 7.31 14.25
N LEU A 252 -3.53 7.67 14.62
CA LEU A 252 -2.76 6.91 15.60
C LEU A 252 -3.29 7.11 17.04
N LYS A 253 -3.81 8.29 17.38
CA LYS A 253 -4.53 8.51 18.65
C LYS A 253 -5.75 7.60 18.74
N ARG A 254 -6.47 7.41 17.62
CA ARG A 254 -7.60 6.47 17.53
C ARG A 254 -7.15 5.03 17.74
N LEU A 255 -6.00 4.64 17.15
CA LEU A 255 -5.40 3.33 17.34
C LEU A 255 -4.99 3.10 18.81
N ALA A 256 -4.39 4.09 19.48
CA ALA A 256 -4.05 4.04 20.90
C ALA A 256 -5.27 3.83 21.79
N GLY A 257 -6.43 4.36 21.40
CA GLY A 257 -7.70 4.17 22.10
C GLY A 257 -8.21 2.72 22.18
N LEU A 258 -7.61 1.78 21.43
CA LEU A 258 -7.94 0.36 21.50
C LEU A 258 -7.44 -0.31 22.79
N GLY A 259 -6.53 0.32 23.53
CA GLY A 259 -6.00 -0.19 24.79
C GLY A 259 -5.15 -1.46 24.68
N VAL A 260 -4.64 -1.76 23.49
CA VAL A 260 -3.76 -2.91 23.21
C VAL A 260 -2.33 -2.39 23.06
N PRO A 261 -1.31 -3.01 23.69
CA PRO A 261 0.09 -2.68 23.44
C PRO A 261 0.37 -2.69 21.93
N THR A 262 0.79 -1.56 21.37
CA THR A 262 0.86 -1.39 19.91
C THR A 262 2.23 -0.90 19.48
N LEU A 263 2.82 -1.55 18.47
CA LEU A 263 4.03 -1.15 17.77
C LEU A 263 3.69 -0.68 16.35
N VAL A 264 4.03 0.56 16.01
CA VAL A 264 3.90 1.13 14.66
C VAL A 264 5.27 1.01 13.98
N VAL A 265 5.30 0.36 12.82
CA VAL A 265 6.52 0.03 12.09
C VAL A 265 6.51 0.70 10.72
N ALA A 266 7.54 1.48 10.43
CA ALA A 266 7.77 2.05 9.10
C ALA A 266 8.62 1.10 8.25
N GLU A 267 8.07 0.63 7.14
CA GLU A 267 8.76 -0.02 6.04
C GLU A 267 8.91 0.93 4.85
N TYR A 268 9.67 0.53 3.82
CA TYR A 268 10.02 1.41 2.72
C TYR A 268 9.89 0.71 1.37
N ASP A 269 9.32 1.43 0.42
CA ASP A 269 9.31 1.05 -0.99
C ASP A 269 10.74 0.85 -1.51
N PRO A 270 11.04 -0.22 -2.24
CA PRO A 270 12.39 -0.48 -2.78
C PRO A 270 12.98 0.65 -3.63
N TYR A 271 12.14 1.50 -4.23
CA TYR A 271 12.60 2.64 -5.03
C TYR A 271 13.38 3.69 -4.21
N VAL A 272 13.20 3.68 -2.88
CA VAL A 272 13.97 4.49 -1.93
C VAL A 272 15.48 4.31 -2.11
N TRP A 273 15.95 3.12 -2.48
CA TRP A 273 17.37 2.84 -2.73
C TRP A 273 17.83 3.14 -4.17
N LYS A 274 16.95 3.71 -4.99
CA LYS A 274 17.26 4.09 -6.39
C LYS A 274 17.22 5.60 -6.61
N ASP A 275 16.53 6.35 -5.76
CA ASP A 275 16.29 7.79 -5.91
C ASP A 275 16.42 8.49 -4.55
N ALA A 276 17.45 9.32 -4.41
CA ALA A 276 17.77 10.01 -3.17
C ALA A 276 16.73 11.08 -2.76
N ASP A 277 16.08 11.72 -3.74
CA ASP A 277 15.04 12.72 -3.47
C ASP A 277 13.77 12.03 -2.97
N TYR A 278 13.39 10.93 -3.62
CA TYR A 278 12.30 10.07 -3.18
C TYR A 278 12.58 9.52 -1.77
N ALA A 279 13.79 9.02 -1.50
CA ALA A 279 14.20 8.55 -0.19
C ALA A 279 14.02 9.60 0.91
N ARG A 280 14.46 10.83 0.67
CA ARG A 280 14.33 11.93 1.64
C ARG A 280 12.86 12.20 1.99
N GLU A 281 12.00 12.22 1.00
CA GLU A 281 10.58 12.49 1.21
C GLU A 281 9.89 11.30 1.92
N GLN A 282 10.17 10.06 1.51
CA GLN A 282 9.61 8.88 2.19
C GLN A 282 10.03 8.82 3.66
N ARG A 283 11.31 9.06 3.95
CA ARG A 283 11.81 9.10 5.34
C ARG A 283 11.21 10.24 6.14
N ARG A 284 10.99 11.40 5.54
CA ARG A 284 10.31 12.54 6.19
C ARG A 284 8.88 12.19 6.57
N LEU A 285 8.11 11.61 5.66
CA LEU A 285 6.73 11.19 5.90
C LEU A 285 6.65 10.07 6.95
N SER A 286 7.54 9.07 6.86
CA SER A 286 7.61 7.99 7.84
C SER A 286 7.90 8.53 9.25
N ARG A 287 8.85 9.45 9.39
CA ARG A 287 9.11 10.12 10.67
C ARG A 287 7.90 10.83 11.23
N THR A 288 7.13 11.54 10.39
CA THR A 288 5.87 12.19 10.83
C THR A 288 4.92 11.18 11.48
N VAL A 289 4.73 10.00 10.87
CA VAL A 289 3.85 8.95 11.42
C VAL A 289 4.43 8.39 12.72
N LEU A 290 5.73 8.08 12.75
CA LEU A 290 6.37 7.52 13.95
C LEU A 290 6.36 8.51 15.12
N ASP A 291 6.52 9.82 14.86
CA ASP A 291 6.41 10.85 15.90
C ASP A 291 4.98 10.97 16.44
N CYS A 292 3.97 10.87 15.56
CA CYS A 292 2.57 10.76 15.98
C CYS A 292 2.31 9.50 16.83
N ALA A 293 2.95 8.38 16.50
CA ALA A 293 2.84 7.15 17.29
C ALA A 293 3.40 7.35 18.70
N ARG A 294 4.61 7.90 18.81
CA ARG A 294 5.23 8.22 20.12
C ARG A 294 4.38 9.19 20.94
N ALA A 295 3.88 10.24 20.30
CA ALA A 295 3.01 11.23 20.96
C ALA A 295 1.68 10.63 21.44
N ALA A 296 1.20 9.55 20.81
CA ALA A 296 0.03 8.79 21.22
C ALA A 296 0.33 7.69 22.27
N GLY A 297 1.59 7.56 22.72
CA GLY A 297 2.02 6.52 23.67
C GLY A 297 2.19 5.13 23.03
N LEU A 298 2.30 5.06 21.71
CA LEU A 298 2.54 3.82 20.98
C LEU A 298 4.04 3.58 20.74
N GLY A 299 4.43 2.32 20.56
CA GLY A 299 5.75 1.96 20.07
C GLY A 299 5.98 2.46 18.65
N ALA A 300 7.22 2.80 18.31
CA ALA A 300 7.59 3.30 17.00
C ALA A 300 8.94 2.71 16.56
N LEU A 301 8.94 1.96 15.46
CA LEU A 301 10.11 1.33 14.88
C LEU A 301 10.29 1.80 13.43
N ASP A 302 11.47 2.32 13.11
CA ASP A 302 11.90 2.64 11.76
C ASP A 302 12.83 1.53 11.26
N LEU A 303 12.46 0.84 10.18
CA LEU A 303 13.27 -0.24 9.60
C LEU A 303 14.30 0.26 8.58
N PHE A 304 14.33 1.56 8.25
CA PHE A 304 15.21 2.08 7.20
C PHE A 304 16.66 1.64 7.37
N GLU A 305 17.26 1.95 8.51
CA GLU A 305 18.71 1.69 8.72
C GLU A 305 19.02 0.18 8.67
N ALA A 306 18.14 -0.66 9.22
CA ALA A 306 18.36 -2.11 9.20
C ALA A 306 18.27 -2.70 7.79
N ILE A 307 17.36 -2.18 6.96
CA ILE A 307 17.24 -2.60 5.57
C ILE A 307 18.40 -2.02 4.74
N ASP A 308 18.82 -0.78 4.97
CA ASP A 308 19.95 -0.14 4.31
C ASP A 308 21.27 -0.88 4.57
N GLU A 309 21.52 -1.30 5.81
CA GLU A 309 22.63 -2.20 6.17
C GLU A 309 22.57 -3.51 5.38
N GLY A 310 21.35 -4.10 5.24
CA GLY A 310 21.13 -5.31 4.44
C GLY A 310 21.41 -5.07 2.95
N VAL A 311 20.95 -3.96 2.39
CA VAL A 311 21.22 -3.59 0.98
C VAL A 311 22.72 -3.40 0.75
N THR A 312 23.40 -2.75 1.69
CA THR A 312 24.85 -2.51 1.61
C THR A 312 25.65 -3.82 1.68
N ARG A 313 25.27 -4.74 2.55
CA ARG A 313 25.98 -6.01 2.80
C ARG A 313 25.69 -7.05 1.73
N ASP A 314 24.41 -7.25 1.36
CA ASP A 314 23.95 -8.39 0.57
C ASP A 314 23.50 -7.99 -0.85
N GLY A 315 23.36 -6.69 -1.10
CA GLY A 315 22.93 -6.12 -2.38
C GLY A 315 21.43 -5.99 -2.53
N TYR A 316 21.01 -5.03 -3.36
CA TYR A 316 19.60 -4.70 -3.63
C TYR A 316 18.76 -5.91 -4.07
N GLY A 317 19.28 -6.75 -4.99
CA GLY A 317 18.55 -7.91 -5.54
C GLY A 317 18.35 -9.06 -4.54
N ALA A 318 19.15 -9.13 -3.47
CA ALA A 318 18.94 -10.09 -2.38
C ALA A 318 17.83 -9.62 -1.43
N MET A 319 17.75 -8.30 -1.23
CA MET A 319 16.82 -7.69 -0.29
C MET A 319 15.41 -7.55 -0.84
N PHE A 320 15.25 -7.33 -2.14
CA PHE A 320 13.96 -7.00 -2.76
C PHE A 320 13.62 -7.93 -3.91
N ARG A 321 12.31 -8.14 -4.10
CA ARG A 321 11.70 -8.66 -5.31
C ARG A 321 11.41 -7.49 -6.27
N THR A 322 10.31 -7.54 -7.00
CA THR A 322 9.94 -6.47 -7.95
C THR A 322 9.59 -5.16 -7.24
N SER A 323 8.71 -5.20 -6.27
CA SER A 323 8.18 -4.01 -5.57
C SER A 323 8.06 -4.17 -4.05
N HIS A 324 8.47 -5.31 -3.50
CA HIS A 324 8.37 -5.61 -2.07
C HIS A 324 9.66 -6.26 -1.55
N PRO A 325 9.83 -6.35 -0.21
CA PRO A 325 10.93 -7.11 0.38
C PRO A 325 10.91 -8.57 -0.06
N GLY A 326 12.10 -9.12 -0.33
CA GLY A 326 12.30 -10.55 -0.54
C GLY A 326 12.45 -11.29 0.81
N PRO A 327 12.69 -12.60 0.80
CA PRO A 327 12.82 -13.41 2.01
C PRO A 327 13.86 -12.87 3.01
N LEU A 328 14.96 -12.28 2.53
CA LEU A 328 15.99 -11.69 3.41
C LEU A 328 15.48 -10.40 4.07
N GLY A 329 14.80 -9.52 3.33
CA GLY A 329 14.18 -8.32 3.88
C GLY A 329 13.13 -8.67 4.94
N HIS A 330 12.29 -9.66 4.68
CA HIS A 330 11.33 -10.17 5.66
C HIS A 330 11.99 -10.74 6.93
N ARG A 331 13.13 -11.42 6.81
CA ARG A 331 13.86 -11.92 7.96
C ARG A 331 14.38 -10.77 8.82
N ILE A 332 15.00 -9.76 8.22
CA ILE A 332 15.50 -8.58 8.94
C ILE A 332 14.33 -7.86 9.64
N ALA A 333 13.21 -7.67 8.96
CA ALA A 333 12.02 -7.07 9.55
C ALA A 333 11.53 -7.88 10.77
N ALA A 334 11.43 -9.21 10.67
CA ALA A 334 11.01 -10.08 11.76
C ALA A 334 11.94 -9.96 12.99
N GLU A 335 13.25 -9.95 12.79
CA GLU A 335 14.24 -9.82 13.85
C GLU A 335 14.14 -8.48 14.58
N ARG A 336 14.01 -7.37 13.83
CA ARG A 336 13.87 -6.02 14.41
C ARG A 336 12.53 -5.83 15.13
N ILE A 337 11.46 -6.32 14.56
CA ILE A 337 10.12 -6.29 15.20
C ILE A 337 10.13 -7.15 16.46
N ALA A 338 10.75 -8.34 16.43
CA ALA A 338 10.86 -9.20 17.61
C ALA A 338 11.61 -8.52 18.75
N ALA A 339 12.73 -7.85 18.46
CA ALA A 339 13.47 -7.08 19.45
C ALA A 339 12.61 -5.98 20.07
N ALA A 340 11.98 -5.14 19.24
CA ALA A 340 11.14 -4.04 19.71
C ALA A 340 9.94 -4.52 20.55
N LEU A 341 9.29 -5.63 20.17
CA LEU A 341 8.20 -6.20 20.96
C LEU A 341 8.65 -6.67 22.35
N LYS A 342 9.84 -7.27 22.46
CA LYS A 342 10.40 -7.74 23.74
C LYS A 342 10.78 -6.58 24.65
N ASP A 343 11.17 -5.44 24.09
CA ASP A 343 11.64 -4.26 24.82
C ASP A 343 10.51 -3.43 25.46
N GLY A 344 9.26 -3.94 25.52
CA GLY A 344 8.19 -3.31 26.28
C GLY A 344 6.81 -3.23 25.63
N TYR A 345 6.64 -3.79 24.43
CA TYR A 345 5.33 -3.76 23.72
C TYR A 345 4.62 -5.13 23.70
N MET A 346 5.12 -6.08 24.45
CA MET A 346 4.49 -7.39 24.63
C MET A 346 4.42 -7.74 26.11
N PRO A 347 3.26 -8.19 26.62
CA PRO A 347 3.16 -8.66 28.01
C PRO A 347 4.07 -9.90 28.21
N PRO A 348 4.62 -10.10 29.42
CA PRO A 348 5.39 -11.28 29.73
C PRO A 348 4.57 -12.57 29.47
N ARG A 349 5.25 -13.67 29.21
CA ARG A 349 4.64 -14.99 28.95
C ARG A 349 3.88 -15.51 30.14
#